data_504b8f122e84a24888a8a0ac19a31af1
#
_entry.id   504b8f122e84a24888a8a0ac19a31af1
#
_cell.length_a   1.000
_cell.length_b   1.000
_cell.length_c   1.000
_cell.angle_alpha   90.00
_cell.angle_beta   90.00
_cell.angle_gamma   90.00
#
_symmetry.space_group_name_H-M   'P 1'
#
loop_
_entity.id
_entity.type
_entity.pdbx_description
1 polymer ?
#
loop_
_entity_poly.entity_id
_entity_poly.type
_entity_poly.pdbx_seq_one_letter_code
_entity_poly.pdbx_strand_id
1 'polypeptide(L)'
;MIQYFRAHQKLPDDFQSFEFRRSNYTCSLSPEELAVQRRRFHTEASHDGRPAPRIAILLVEGFLLYYSAVVRTLLDIRLFIRIPRNAMHKRRKERANYILDNGEVWQDPPFYFDQIVWPAYLEAHAGMFECGDPEHGKAIAPQNDEAPDGGALQHLIVLEGESCTKPQLALAACNVIRPSLIR
;
A
#
# COMPACT_ATOMS: atom_id res chain seq x y z
N MET A 1 -10.48 12.67 -4.90
CA MET A 1 -9.56 11.99 -5.84
C MET A 1 -9.96 10.54 -6.14
N ILE A 2 -9.96 9.61 -5.16
CA ILE A 2 -10.29 8.19 -5.38
C ILE A 2 -11.69 8.01 -5.99
N GLN A 3 -12.72 8.65 -5.43
CA GLN A 3 -14.09 8.61 -5.96
C GLN A 3 -14.18 9.14 -7.39
N TYR A 4 -13.48 10.23 -7.69
CA TYR A 4 -13.42 10.78 -9.05
C TYR A 4 -12.79 9.79 -10.02
N PHE A 5 -11.67 9.15 -9.63
CA PHE A 5 -11.03 8.12 -10.44
C PHE A 5 -11.95 6.91 -10.68
N ARG A 6 -12.67 6.45 -9.66
CA ARG A 6 -13.66 5.34 -9.83
C ARG A 6 -14.74 5.68 -10.85
N ALA A 7 -15.22 6.93 -10.84
CA ALA A 7 -16.27 7.36 -11.76
C ALA A 7 -15.79 7.63 -13.20
N HIS A 8 -14.55 8.12 -13.37
CA HIS A 8 -14.07 8.63 -14.65
C HIS A 8 -12.87 7.86 -15.23
N GLN A 9 -12.28 6.93 -14.46
CA GLN A 9 -11.06 6.16 -14.81
C GLN A 9 -9.87 7.04 -15.21
N LYS A 10 -9.84 8.30 -14.73
CA LYS A 10 -8.76 9.27 -14.89
C LYS A 10 -8.65 10.13 -13.64
N LEU A 11 -7.51 10.77 -13.45
CA LEU A 11 -7.35 11.79 -12.41
C LEU A 11 -8.09 13.09 -12.81
N PRO A 12 -8.51 13.94 -11.85
CA PRO A 12 -9.06 15.27 -12.13
C PRO A 12 -8.08 16.09 -12.98
N ASP A 13 -8.58 16.93 -13.86
CA ASP A 13 -7.73 17.71 -14.77
C ASP A 13 -6.92 18.79 -14.03
N ASP A 14 -7.37 19.20 -12.83
CA ASP A 14 -6.68 20.10 -11.91
C ASP A 14 -5.75 19.39 -10.93
N PHE A 15 -5.60 18.07 -11.03
CA PHE A 15 -4.71 17.32 -10.15
C PHE A 15 -3.26 17.68 -10.42
N GLN A 16 -2.62 18.25 -9.41
CA GLN A 16 -1.18 18.53 -9.43
C GLN A 16 -0.43 17.42 -8.72
N SER A 17 0.46 16.73 -9.44
CA SER A 17 1.37 15.79 -8.83
C SER A 17 2.60 16.52 -8.27
N PHE A 18 2.88 16.32 -7.00
CA PHE A 18 4.14 16.75 -6.42
C PHE A 18 5.16 15.61 -6.59
N GLU A 19 5.82 15.58 -7.74
CA GLU A 19 6.90 14.63 -7.93
C GLU A 19 8.14 15.07 -7.13
N PHE A 20 8.36 14.46 -5.98
CA PHE A 20 9.71 14.43 -5.43
C PHE A 20 10.57 13.57 -6.36
N ARG A 21 11.32 14.21 -7.25
CA ARG A 21 12.32 13.53 -8.08
C ARG A 21 13.42 12.93 -7.19
N ARG A 22 13.18 11.75 -6.66
CA ARG A 22 14.25 10.89 -6.15
C ARG A 22 14.89 10.22 -7.35
N SER A 23 15.94 10.84 -7.85
CA SER A 23 16.61 10.55 -9.12
C SER A 23 17.26 9.17 -9.28
N ASN A 24 17.16 8.24 -8.31
CA ASN A 24 17.95 7.01 -8.31
C ASN A 24 17.18 5.74 -7.88
N TYR A 25 15.86 5.68 -8.04
CA TYR A 25 15.16 4.41 -7.81
C TYR A 25 15.17 3.57 -9.09
N THR A 26 16.09 2.63 -9.17
CA THR A 26 16.00 1.53 -10.14
C THR A 26 14.92 0.55 -9.68
N CYS A 27 14.14 0.03 -10.63
CA CYS A 27 13.23 -1.08 -10.35
C CYS A 27 14.03 -2.24 -9.75
N SER A 28 13.55 -2.77 -8.63
CA SER A 28 14.24 -3.87 -7.93
C SER A 28 13.98 -5.25 -8.54
N LEU A 29 13.09 -5.33 -9.54
CA LEU A 29 12.86 -6.56 -10.31
C LEU A 29 13.83 -6.61 -11.49
N SER A 30 14.34 -7.80 -11.81
CA SER A 30 15.13 -8.01 -13.01
C SER A 30 14.29 -7.81 -14.29
N PRO A 31 14.91 -7.53 -15.44
CA PRO A 31 14.20 -7.43 -16.72
C PRO A 31 13.38 -8.69 -17.04
N GLU A 32 13.90 -9.88 -16.68
CA GLU A 32 13.23 -11.16 -16.88
C GLU A 32 12.00 -11.30 -16.01
N GLU A 33 12.10 -10.96 -14.72
CA GLU A 33 10.96 -10.96 -13.78
C GLU A 33 9.88 -9.99 -14.24
N LEU A 34 10.25 -8.78 -14.68
CA LEU A 34 9.32 -7.82 -15.24
C LEU A 34 8.62 -8.36 -16.50
N ALA A 35 9.36 -9.01 -17.40
CA ALA A 35 8.81 -9.60 -18.61
C ALA A 35 7.82 -10.73 -18.27
N VAL A 36 8.12 -11.54 -17.26
CA VAL A 36 7.21 -12.59 -16.76
C VAL A 36 5.92 -11.98 -16.22
N GLN A 37 6.01 -10.96 -15.37
CA GLN A 37 4.82 -10.31 -14.81
C GLN A 37 3.98 -9.64 -15.91
N ARG A 38 4.61 -8.90 -16.83
CA ARG A 38 3.91 -8.30 -17.96
C ARG A 38 3.12 -9.33 -18.77
N ARG A 39 3.73 -10.47 -19.10
CA ARG A 39 3.03 -11.56 -19.81
C ARG A 39 1.85 -12.08 -19.00
N ARG A 40 2.01 -12.34 -17.70
CA ARG A 40 0.94 -12.82 -16.84
C ARG A 40 -0.26 -11.86 -16.80
N PHE A 41 -0.02 -10.57 -16.68
CA PHE A 41 -1.10 -9.56 -16.69
C PHE A 41 -1.76 -9.43 -18.06
N HIS A 42 -1.03 -9.68 -19.17
CA HIS A 42 -1.59 -9.66 -20.51
C HIS A 42 -2.36 -10.93 -20.88
N THR A 43 -1.87 -12.10 -20.49
CA THR A 43 -2.44 -13.39 -20.91
C THR A 43 -3.80 -13.66 -20.26
N GLU A 44 -4.00 -13.21 -19.03
CA GLU A 44 -5.24 -13.45 -18.29
C GLU A 44 -6.38 -12.51 -18.69
N ALA A 45 -6.07 -11.45 -19.41
CA ALA A 45 -7.06 -10.52 -19.93
C ALA A 45 -7.69 -10.94 -21.30
N SER A 46 -7.33 -12.08 -21.85
CA SER A 46 -7.70 -12.47 -23.25
C SER A 46 -8.29 -13.89 -23.33
N HIS A 47 -9.19 -14.27 -22.42
CA HIS A 47 -9.71 -15.66 -22.40
C HIS A 47 -10.64 -16.01 -23.58
N ASP A 48 -11.22 -15.02 -24.31
CA ASP A 48 -12.26 -15.27 -25.32
C ASP A 48 -11.96 -14.71 -26.72
N GLY A 49 -10.69 -14.41 -27.04
CA GLY A 49 -10.35 -13.79 -28.33
C GLY A 49 -10.88 -12.37 -28.51
N ARG A 50 -11.53 -11.80 -27.49
CA ARG A 50 -11.94 -10.40 -27.44
C ARG A 50 -10.79 -9.54 -26.91
N PRO A 51 -10.64 -8.28 -27.37
CA PRO A 51 -9.66 -7.38 -26.79
C PRO A 51 -9.95 -7.28 -25.29
N ALA A 52 -8.89 -7.48 -24.48
CA ALA A 52 -8.97 -7.37 -23.03
C ALA A 52 -9.57 -6.03 -22.61
N PRO A 53 -10.48 -6.00 -21.63
CA PRO A 53 -11.00 -4.73 -21.11
C PRO A 53 -9.82 -3.88 -20.62
N ARG A 54 -9.84 -2.59 -20.98
CA ARG A 54 -8.85 -1.66 -20.46
C ARG A 54 -9.09 -1.45 -18.97
N ILE A 55 -8.16 -1.92 -18.13
CA ILE A 55 -8.21 -1.75 -16.69
C ILE A 55 -7.40 -0.52 -16.33
N ALA A 56 -8.02 0.45 -15.69
CA ALA A 56 -7.34 1.59 -15.08
C ALA A 56 -7.02 1.26 -13.62
N ILE A 57 -5.77 1.42 -13.21
CA ILE A 57 -5.30 1.14 -11.85
C ILE A 57 -4.85 2.45 -11.21
N LEU A 58 -5.41 2.78 -10.04
CA LEU A 58 -4.93 3.84 -9.16
C LEU A 58 -4.20 3.19 -7.99
N LEU A 59 -2.90 3.40 -7.90
CA LEU A 59 -2.11 3.03 -6.74
C LEU A 59 -2.08 4.19 -5.74
N VAL A 60 -2.57 3.94 -4.53
CA VAL A 60 -2.55 4.91 -3.41
C VAL A 60 -1.64 4.35 -2.32
N GLU A 61 -0.71 5.16 -1.84
CA GLU A 61 0.19 4.77 -0.76
C GLU A 61 0.14 5.80 0.38
N GLY A 62 0.42 5.35 1.60
CA GLY A 62 0.50 6.20 2.78
C GLY A 62 0.66 5.38 4.06
N PHE A 63 1.33 5.94 5.06
CA PHE A 63 1.60 5.22 6.31
C PHE A 63 0.39 5.10 7.25
N LEU A 64 -0.60 5.99 7.15
CA LEU A 64 -1.87 5.94 7.89
C LEU A 64 -3.08 5.79 6.95
N LEU A 65 -2.87 5.20 5.78
CA LEU A 65 -3.88 5.11 4.72
C LEU A 65 -5.19 4.46 5.19
N TYR A 66 -5.10 3.47 6.05
CA TYR A 66 -6.26 2.70 6.54
C TYR A 66 -6.85 3.24 7.85
N TYR A 67 -6.38 4.36 8.37
CA TYR A 67 -6.95 4.99 9.57
C TYR A 67 -8.40 5.41 9.35
N SER A 68 -8.71 5.98 8.18
CA SER A 68 -10.06 6.41 7.82
C SER A 68 -10.90 5.27 7.26
N ALA A 69 -12.04 4.96 7.90
CA ALA A 69 -13.02 4.01 7.40
C ALA A 69 -13.50 4.37 5.99
N VAL A 70 -13.76 5.65 5.73
CA VAL A 70 -14.17 6.14 4.41
C VAL A 70 -13.12 5.83 3.33
N VAL A 71 -11.83 5.98 3.63
CA VAL A 71 -10.77 5.64 2.68
C VAL A 71 -10.73 4.12 2.45
N ARG A 72 -10.88 3.33 3.53
CA ARG A 72 -10.90 1.86 3.41
C ARG A 72 -11.97 1.36 2.45
N THR A 73 -13.19 1.94 2.50
CA THR A 73 -14.29 1.53 1.61
C THR A 73 -14.09 1.92 0.15
N LEU A 74 -13.17 2.83 -0.15
CA LEU A 74 -12.85 3.27 -1.52
C LEU A 74 -11.77 2.44 -2.20
N LEU A 75 -11.14 1.51 -1.49
CA LEU A 75 -10.02 0.72 -1.98
C LEU A 75 -10.47 -0.72 -2.30
N ASP A 76 -10.31 -1.15 -3.55
CA ASP A 76 -10.71 -2.48 -3.99
C ASP A 76 -9.74 -3.56 -3.48
N ILE A 77 -8.45 -3.24 -3.40
CA ILE A 77 -7.39 -4.13 -2.91
C ILE A 77 -6.62 -3.39 -1.83
N ARG A 78 -6.39 -4.04 -0.70
CA ARG A 78 -5.71 -3.45 0.45
C ARG A 78 -4.50 -4.29 0.85
N LEU A 79 -3.32 -3.71 0.73
CA LEU A 79 -2.06 -4.32 1.10
C LEU A 79 -1.44 -3.58 2.28
N PHE A 80 -1.01 -4.31 3.28
CA PHE A 80 -0.32 -3.77 4.44
C PHE A 80 1.07 -4.40 4.53
N ILE A 81 2.12 -3.60 4.42
CA ILE A 81 3.50 -4.07 4.61
C ILE A 81 3.84 -3.92 6.07
N ARG A 82 3.88 -5.03 6.79
CA ARG A 82 4.21 -5.10 8.21
C ARG A 82 5.69 -5.28 8.42
N ILE A 83 6.26 -4.54 9.36
CA ILE A 83 7.62 -4.74 9.84
C ILE A 83 7.63 -4.70 11.36
N PRO A 84 8.49 -5.49 12.04
CA PRO A 84 8.59 -5.48 13.50
C PRO A 84 9.06 -4.13 14.06
N ARG A 85 8.69 -3.86 15.31
CA ARG A 85 9.03 -2.62 16.01
C ARG A 85 10.53 -2.29 15.96
N ASN A 86 11.39 -3.28 16.21
CA ASN A 86 12.84 -3.11 16.19
C ASN A 86 13.36 -2.68 14.81
N ALA A 87 12.86 -3.30 13.74
CA ALA A 87 13.20 -2.96 12.36
C ALA A 87 12.70 -1.55 11.99
N MET A 88 11.48 -1.19 12.42
CA MET A 88 10.92 0.14 12.22
C MET A 88 11.77 1.21 12.92
N HIS A 89 12.13 0.99 14.20
CA HIS A 89 12.98 1.88 14.98
C HIS A 89 14.37 2.04 14.34
N LYS A 90 15.01 0.91 13.94
CA LYS A 90 16.31 0.93 13.27
C LYS A 90 16.27 1.75 11.98
N ARG A 91 15.30 1.45 11.08
CA ARG A 91 15.14 2.16 9.81
C ARG A 91 14.87 3.65 10.00
N ARG A 92 14.12 4.02 11.06
CA ARG A 92 13.86 5.41 11.39
C ARG A 92 15.13 6.12 11.84
N LYS A 93 15.93 5.51 12.71
CA LYS A 93 17.25 6.02 13.11
C LYS A 93 18.22 6.19 11.93
N GLU A 94 18.25 5.24 11.02
CA GLU A 94 19.13 5.29 9.83
C GLU A 94 18.75 6.41 8.85
N ARG A 95 17.49 6.83 8.82
CA ARG A 95 17.07 7.98 8.03
C ARG A 95 17.59 9.31 8.58
N ALA A 96 17.97 9.35 9.82
CA ALA A 96 18.61 10.40 10.65
C ALA A 96 18.11 11.85 10.47
N ASN A 97 17.80 12.28 9.26
CA ASN A 97 17.43 13.66 8.96
C ASN A 97 16.22 13.71 8.04
N TYR A 98 15.12 14.30 8.52
CA TYR A 98 13.99 14.65 7.67
C TYR A 98 14.11 16.12 7.27
N ILE A 99 14.17 16.39 5.99
CA ILE A 99 14.09 17.75 5.49
C ILE A 99 12.61 18.13 5.47
N LEU A 100 12.25 19.15 6.26
CA LEU A 100 10.92 19.74 6.29
C LEU A 100 10.70 20.59 5.05
N ASP A 101 9.42 20.91 4.75
CA ASP A 101 9.05 21.74 3.58
C ASP A 101 9.69 23.13 3.60
N ASN A 102 10.05 23.64 4.79
CA ASN A 102 10.78 24.90 4.98
C ASN A 102 12.31 24.76 4.82
N GLY A 103 12.83 23.57 4.51
CA GLY A 103 14.25 23.27 4.35
C GLY A 103 15.00 22.97 5.67
N GLU A 104 14.32 23.03 6.81
CA GLU A 104 14.93 22.67 8.09
C GLU A 104 15.10 21.16 8.21
N VAL A 105 16.12 20.75 8.97
CA VAL A 105 16.39 19.34 9.26
C VAL A 105 15.75 18.97 10.60
N TRP A 106 14.76 18.10 10.55
CA TRP A 106 14.17 17.51 11.74
C TRP A 106 14.98 16.31 12.23
N GLN A 107 15.28 16.27 13.51
CA GLN A 107 15.82 15.09 14.19
C GLN A 107 14.86 14.68 15.30
N ASP A 108 14.60 13.37 15.41
CA ASP A 108 13.76 12.86 16.48
C ASP A 108 14.40 13.15 17.85
N PRO A 109 13.66 13.74 18.81
CA PRO A 109 14.13 13.88 20.18
C PRO A 109 14.41 12.50 20.82
N PRO A 110 15.19 12.44 21.90
CA PRO A 110 15.38 11.20 22.65
C PRO A 110 14.04 10.56 23.03
N PHE A 111 13.92 9.25 22.86
CA PHE A 111 12.71 8.45 23.16
C PHE A 111 11.47 8.78 22.32
N TYR A 112 11.55 9.67 21.32
CA TYR A 112 10.40 10.07 20.52
C TYR A 112 9.72 8.89 19.84
N PHE A 113 10.50 7.92 19.34
CA PHE A 113 9.95 6.70 18.74
C PHE A 113 9.11 5.91 19.75
N ASP A 114 9.64 5.69 20.95
CA ASP A 114 9.01 4.83 21.95
C ASP A 114 7.80 5.47 22.63
N GLN A 115 7.84 6.78 22.82
CA GLN A 115 6.82 7.53 23.54
C GLN A 115 5.72 8.08 22.66
N ILE A 116 6.00 8.34 21.39
CA ILE A 116 5.06 9.00 20.48
C ILE A 116 4.76 8.13 19.26
N VAL A 117 5.79 7.76 18.49
CA VAL A 117 5.58 7.13 17.17
C VAL A 117 4.99 5.74 17.32
N TRP A 118 5.56 4.92 18.19
CA TRP A 118 5.11 3.54 18.38
C TRP A 118 3.70 3.45 19.00
N PRO A 119 3.37 4.14 20.08
CA PRO A 119 2.00 4.16 20.62
C PRO A 119 0.96 4.65 19.59
N ALA A 120 1.26 5.72 18.86
CA ALA A 120 0.37 6.25 17.83
C ALA A 120 0.17 5.25 16.67
N TYR A 121 1.24 4.52 16.29
CA TYR A 121 1.14 3.44 15.29
C TYR A 121 0.22 2.32 15.77
N LEU A 122 0.37 1.86 17.02
CA LEU A 122 -0.48 0.82 17.59
C LEU A 122 -1.95 1.27 17.62
N GLU A 123 -2.24 2.44 18.14
CA GLU A 123 -3.59 3.00 18.21
C GLU A 123 -4.24 3.12 16.83
N ALA A 124 -3.51 3.65 15.84
CA ALA A 124 -4.04 3.86 14.51
C ALA A 124 -4.37 2.56 13.76
N HIS A 125 -3.73 1.46 14.13
CA HIS A 125 -3.87 0.19 13.40
C HIS A 125 -4.58 -0.91 14.22
N ALA A 126 -4.79 -0.72 15.53
CA ALA A 126 -5.37 -1.73 16.42
C ALA A 126 -6.69 -2.31 15.89
N GLY A 127 -7.58 -1.50 15.34
CA GLY A 127 -8.88 -1.92 14.83
C GLY A 127 -8.83 -2.81 13.58
N MET A 128 -7.66 -3.05 12.99
CA MET A 128 -7.49 -3.88 11.79
C MET A 128 -6.94 -5.28 12.09
N PHE A 129 -6.52 -5.53 13.34
CA PHE A 129 -5.86 -6.77 13.73
C PHE A 129 -6.50 -7.43 14.95
N GLU A 130 -6.48 -8.76 14.98
CA GLU A 130 -6.94 -9.54 16.13
C GLU A 130 -6.23 -9.09 17.42
N CYS A 131 -6.97 -9.04 18.51
CA CYS A 131 -6.49 -8.56 19.81
C CYS A 131 -5.94 -7.11 19.80
N GLY A 132 -6.19 -6.33 18.76
CA GLY A 132 -5.64 -4.99 18.61
C GLY A 132 -4.11 -4.98 18.42
N ASP A 133 -3.52 -6.07 17.94
CA ASP A 133 -2.08 -6.24 17.81
C ASP A 133 -1.63 -6.12 16.34
N PRO A 134 -1.20 -4.94 15.87
CA PRO A 134 -0.73 -4.77 14.50
C PRO A 134 0.63 -5.42 14.23
N GLU A 135 1.38 -5.80 15.27
CA GLU A 135 2.69 -6.42 15.10
C GLU A 135 2.59 -7.93 14.84
N HIS A 136 1.68 -8.63 15.54
CA HIS A 136 1.59 -10.10 15.46
C HIS A 136 0.18 -10.61 15.14
N GLY A 137 -0.85 -9.78 15.34
CA GLY A 137 -2.24 -10.16 15.10
C GLY A 137 -2.52 -10.47 13.62
N LYS A 138 -3.48 -11.34 13.37
CA LYS A 138 -4.01 -11.54 12.02
C LYS A 138 -4.91 -10.38 11.64
N ALA A 139 -4.94 -10.04 10.36
CA ALA A 139 -5.89 -9.05 9.88
C ALA A 139 -7.33 -9.57 10.08
N ILE A 140 -8.18 -8.75 10.69
CA ILE A 140 -9.60 -9.05 10.84
C ILE A 140 -10.37 -8.68 9.58
N ALA A 141 -11.40 -9.47 9.25
CA ALA A 141 -12.32 -9.12 8.18
C ALA A 141 -13.08 -7.84 8.58
N PRO A 142 -13.25 -6.87 7.69
CA PRO A 142 -14.06 -5.70 7.99
C PRO A 142 -15.50 -6.13 8.26
N GLN A 143 -15.97 -5.89 9.49
CA GLN A 143 -17.30 -6.31 9.92
C GLN A 143 -18.41 -5.40 9.37
N ASN A 144 -18.11 -4.17 8.96
CA ASN A 144 -19.08 -3.16 8.53
C ASN A 144 -18.62 -2.28 7.36
N ASP A 145 -17.54 -2.61 6.69
CA ASP A 145 -17.05 -1.85 5.55
C ASP A 145 -17.68 -2.42 4.26
N GLU A 146 -18.92 -2.11 3.99
CA GLU A 146 -19.50 -2.37 2.66
C GLU A 146 -18.90 -1.39 1.66
N ALA A 147 -18.53 -1.89 0.48
CA ALA A 147 -18.12 -1.01 -0.60
C ALA A 147 -19.29 -0.09 -0.98
N PRO A 148 -19.06 1.16 -1.38
CA PRO A 148 -20.12 2.09 -1.77
C PRO A 148 -21.01 1.59 -2.90
N ASP A 149 -20.53 0.61 -3.67
CA ASP A 149 -21.21 -0.07 -4.78
C ASP A 149 -21.83 -1.42 -4.38
N GLY A 150 -21.86 -1.76 -3.08
CA GLY A 150 -22.39 -3.04 -2.59
C GLY A 150 -21.49 -4.26 -2.83
N GLY A 151 -20.26 -4.06 -3.34
CA GLY A 151 -19.29 -5.14 -3.55
C GLY A 151 -18.68 -5.65 -2.24
N ALA A 152 -18.38 -6.95 -2.16
CA ALA A 152 -17.65 -7.51 -1.04
C ALA A 152 -16.24 -6.94 -0.99
N LEU A 153 -15.88 -6.27 0.10
CA LEU A 153 -14.53 -5.75 0.31
C LEU A 153 -13.55 -6.91 0.54
N GLN A 154 -12.43 -6.87 -0.15
CA GLN A 154 -11.36 -7.82 0.08
C GLN A 154 -10.73 -7.61 1.46
N HIS A 155 -10.32 -8.71 2.11
CA HIS A 155 -9.57 -8.64 3.34
C HIS A 155 -8.28 -7.85 3.19
N LEU A 156 -7.82 -7.23 4.28
CA LEU A 156 -6.49 -6.65 4.34
C LEU A 156 -5.45 -7.76 4.20
N ILE A 157 -4.59 -7.65 3.20
CA ILE A 157 -3.54 -8.62 2.94
C ILE A 157 -2.25 -8.10 3.54
N VAL A 158 -1.73 -8.84 4.50
CA VAL A 158 -0.49 -8.49 5.20
C VAL A 158 0.70 -9.13 4.49
N LEU A 159 1.68 -8.32 4.14
CA LEU A 159 2.97 -8.74 3.61
C LEU A 159 4.06 -8.46 4.65
N GLU A 160 4.86 -9.50 4.99
CA GLU A 160 5.92 -9.36 6.00
C GLU A 160 7.17 -8.73 5.39
N GLY A 161 7.40 -7.46 5.70
CA GLY A 161 8.44 -6.65 5.05
C GLY A 161 9.85 -6.84 5.60
N GLU A 162 10.05 -7.56 6.71
CA GLU A 162 11.39 -7.86 7.21
C GLU A 162 11.98 -9.12 6.58
N SER A 163 11.16 -10.15 6.43
CA SER A 163 11.58 -11.45 5.88
C SER A 163 11.70 -11.47 4.35
N CYS A 164 11.27 -10.40 3.68
CA CYS A 164 11.23 -10.30 2.23
C CYS A 164 12.12 -9.18 1.69
N THR A 165 12.81 -9.45 0.60
CA THR A 165 13.47 -8.40 -0.19
C THR A 165 12.43 -7.56 -0.95
N LYS A 166 12.82 -6.36 -1.41
CA LYS A 166 11.93 -5.52 -2.24
C LYS A 166 11.37 -6.22 -3.48
N PRO A 167 12.18 -6.99 -4.27
CA PRO A 167 11.66 -7.81 -5.36
C PRO A 167 10.61 -8.82 -4.91
N GLN A 168 10.85 -9.55 -3.82
CA GLN A 168 9.92 -10.53 -3.30
C GLN A 168 8.59 -9.90 -2.86
N LEU A 169 8.62 -8.75 -2.20
CA LEU A 169 7.42 -7.99 -1.84
C LEU A 169 6.64 -7.53 -3.08
N ALA A 170 7.35 -7.03 -4.11
CA ALA A 170 6.72 -6.62 -5.36
C ALA A 170 6.03 -7.80 -6.07
N LEU A 171 6.70 -8.96 -6.13
CA LEU A 171 6.12 -10.18 -6.70
C LEU A 171 4.92 -10.69 -5.90
N ALA A 172 5.01 -10.66 -4.56
CA ALA A 172 3.89 -11.02 -3.69
C ALA A 172 2.68 -10.10 -3.93
N ALA A 173 2.90 -8.79 -4.02
CA ALA A 173 1.84 -7.83 -4.36
C ALA A 173 1.22 -8.11 -5.73
N CYS A 174 2.02 -8.37 -6.77
CA CYS A 174 1.52 -8.76 -8.09
C CYS A 174 0.64 -10.01 -8.05
N ASN A 175 1.04 -11.03 -7.29
CA ASN A 175 0.27 -12.27 -7.16
C ASN A 175 -1.08 -12.06 -6.47
N VAL A 176 -1.18 -11.09 -5.56
CA VAL A 176 -2.43 -10.73 -4.88
C VAL A 176 -3.34 -9.91 -5.79
N ILE A 177 -2.79 -8.94 -6.50
CA ILE A 177 -3.56 -8.01 -7.35
C ILE A 177 -4.15 -8.75 -8.55
N ARG A 178 -3.41 -9.67 -9.15
CA ARG A 178 -3.78 -10.35 -10.39
C ARG A 178 -5.17 -11.01 -10.38
N PRO A 179 -5.55 -11.84 -9.39
CA PRO A 179 -6.86 -12.47 -9.37
C PRO A 179 -8.04 -11.49 -9.34
N SER A 180 -7.81 -10.27 -8.83
CA SER A 180 -8.83 -9.25 -8.73
C SER A 180 -9.07 -8.50 -10.06
N LEU A 181 -8.16 -8.65 -11.02
CA LEU A 181 -8.27 -8.02 -12.34
C LEU A 181 -8.99 -8.91 -13.39
N ILE A 182 -9.27 -10.17 -13.03
CA ILE A 182 -9.80 -11.20 -13.93
C ILE A 182 -11.32 -11.39 -13.78
N ARG A 183 -11.97 -10.56 -12.98
CA ARG A 183 -13.42 -10.65 -12.71
C ARG A 183 -14.24 -9.96 -13.76
#